data_45b85278767d335b09fc6f09e9f7f893
#
_entry.id   45b85278767d335b09fc6f09e9f7f893
#
_cell.length_a   1.000
_cell.length_b   1.000
_cell.length_c   1.000
_cell.angle_alpha   90.00
_cell.angle_beta   90.00
_cell.angle_gamma   90.00
#
_symmetry.space_group_name_H-M   'P 1'
#
loop_
_entity.id
_entity.type
_entity.pdbx_description
1 polymer ?
#
loop_
_entity_poly.entity_id
_entity_poly.type
_entity_poly.pdbx_seq_one_letter_code
_entity_poly.pdbx_strand_id
1 'polypeptide(L)'
;MEKHTITIYDVAREAAVSMATVSRVVNGNPNVKPATRKKVLEVIDRLDYRPNAVARGLASKKTTTVGVIIPDVTNVYFSSLARGIDDVATMYKYNIILANSDGNPQKELLVLNTLLAKQVDGIIYMGNNISPELRSQFSRSKTPIVLAGSIDDKEEMGSVHINYVAAVEEAVADLLNHGNQRVAFISGPLSEPINGEDRLKGYKNVLAKNGIDFDPELVFETDYSYRAGEILWPAIVSAGATAAFVGDDELAAGVLNGAQDAGVKVPEEFELITSNNSKITEIVRQKMSSITQPLYDIGAVSMRYLTKMMNKEEMTEKTVELPYGFIKRSTTK
;
A
#
# COMPACT_ATOMS: atom_id res chain seq x y z
N MET A 1 30.97 -16.37 30.26
CA MET A 1 31.98 -16.00 29.26
C MET A 1 31.31 -15.07 28.27
N GLU A 2 31.66 -13.77 28.26
CA GLU A 2 31.23 -12.86 27.23
C GLU A 2 31.76 -13.33 25.87
N LYS A 3 30.87 -13.64 24.92
CA LYS A 3 31.27 -13.92 23.56
C LYS A 3 31.87 -12.65 22.96
N HIS A 4 33.16 -12.62 22.79
CA HIS A 4 33.85 -11.52 22.12
C HIS A 4 33.25 -11.38 20.72
N THR A 5 32.58 -10.25 20.43
CA THR A 5 31.99 -10.00 19.10
C THR A 5 33.12 -9.80 18.09
N ILE A 6 33.23 -10.69 17.13
CA ILE A 6 34.23 -10.58 16.06
C ILE A 6 34.00 -9.30 15.25
N THR A 7 35.05 -8.55 15.01
CA THR A 7 35.01 -7.25 14.33
C THR A 7 35.76 -7.32 12.99
N ILE A 8 35.58 -6.28 12.17
CA ILE A 8 36.33 -6.13 10.90
C ILE A 8 37.84 -6.09 11.15
N TYR A 9 38.30 -5.62 12.32
CA TYR A 9 39.71 -5.59 12.71
C TYR A 9 40.28 -7.00 12.89
N ASP A 10 39.48 -7.92 13.45
CA ASP A 10 39.90 -9.30 13.65
C ASP A 10 40.04 -10.02 12.30
N VAL A 11 39.09 -9.81 11.39
CA VAL A 11 39.18 -10.37 10.03
C VAL A 11 40.40 -9.78 9.29
N ALA A 12 40.66 -8.47 9.39
CA ALA A 12 41.79 -7.82 8.74
C ALA A 12 43.13 -8.36 9.24
N ARG A 13 43.25 -8.53 10.58
CA ARG A 13 44.42 -9.08 11.24
C ARG A 13 44.70 -10.51 10.77
N GLU A 14 43.66 -11.39 10.81
CA GLU A 14 43.83 -12.79 10.44
C GLU A 14 44.02 -13.04 8.94
N ALA A 15 43.39 -12.22 8.09
CA ALA A 15 43.63 -12.26 6.67
C ALA A 15 44.94 -11.54 6.23
N ALA A 16 45.64 -10.89 7.15
CA ALA A 16 46.85 -10.07 6.89
C ALA A 16 46.62 -9.03 5.78
N VAL A 17 45.51 -8.31 5.85
CA VAL A 17 45.14 -7.22 4.92
C VAL A 17 44.62 -6.01 5.68
N SER A 18 44.45 -4.86 5.01
CA SER A 18 43.85 -3.70 5.63
C SER A 18 42.33 -3.87 5.81
N MET A 19 41.76 -3.17 6.79
CA MET A 19 40.28 -3.08 6.95
C MET A 19 39.59 -2.60 5.68
N ALA A 20 40.20 -1.67 4.96
CA ALA A 20 39.66 -1.18 3.68
C ALA A 20 39.56 -2.32 2.65
N THR A 21 40.52 -3.26 2.66
CA THR A 21 40.49 -4.44 1.79
C THR A 21 39.39 -5.38 2.20
N VAL A 22 39.21 -5.66 3.50
CA VAL A 22 38.07 -6.47 4.00
C VAL A 22 36.76 -5.83 3.61
N SER A 23 36.58 -4.54 3.85
CA SER A 23 35.38 -3.79 3.46
C SER A 23 35.09 -3.89 1.97
N ARG A 24 36.10 -3.77 1.11
CA ARG A 24 35.94 -3.94 -0.36
C ARG A 24 35.50 -5.35 -0.73
N VAL A 25 36.06 -6.38 -0.08
CA VAL A 25 35.65 -7.77 -0.31
C VAL A 25 34.19 -8.02 0.11
N VAL A 26 33.82 -7.58 1.32
CA VAL A 26 32.45 -7.71 1.86
C VAL A 26 31.44 -6.99 0.99
N ASN A 27 31.79 -5.83 0.44
CA ASN A 27 30.92 -5.05 -0.45
C ASN A 27 30.97 -5.49 -1.92
N GLY A 28 31.63 -6.62 -2.23
CA GLY A 28 31.66 -7.17 -3.59
C GLY A 28 32.47 -6.36 -4.61
N ASN A 29 33.34 -5.43 -4.17
CA ASN A 29 34.09 -4.55 -5.08
C ASN A 29 34.95 -5.37 -6.06
N PRO A 30 34.80 -5.21 -7.38
CA PRO A 30 35.53 -5.99 -8.39
C PRO A 30 37.03 -5.78 -8.38
N ASN A 31 37.51 -4.65 -7.89
CA ASN A 31 38.92 -4.26 -7.92
C ASN A 31 39.81 -4.94 -6.84
N VAL A 32 39.32 -6.05 -6.22
CA VAL A 32 40.12 -6.86 -5.30
C VAL A 32 40.63 -8.09 -6.01
N LYS A 33 41.97 -8.33 -5.94
CA LYS A 33 42.59 -9.52 -6.54
C LYS A 33 41.89 -10.81 -6.10
N PRO A 34 41.60 -11.77 -7.01
CA PRO A 34 40.87 -13.01 -6.68
C PRO A 34 41.47 -13.78 -5.50
N ALA A 35 42.79 -13.91 -5.42
CA ALA A 35 43.49 -14.59 -4.32
C ALA A 35 43.24 -13.89 -2.96
N THR A 36 43.27 -12.55 -2.93
CA THR A 36 42.99 -11.75 -1.71
C THR A 36 41.51 -11.91 -1.30
N ARG A 37 40.59 -11.87 -2.27
CA ARG A 37 39.16 -12.08 -2.02
C ARG A 37 38.89 -13.45 -1.39
N LYS A 38 39.46 -14.51 -1.98
CA LYS A 38 39.31 -15.89 -1.47
C LYS A 38 39.80 -15.98 -0.03
N LYS A 39 41.00 -15.49 0.27
CA LYS A 39 41.59 -15.48 1.61
C LYS A 39 40.73 -14.76 2.63
N VAL A 40 40.18 -13.59 2.30
CA VAL A 40 39.31 -12.82 3.21
C VAL A 40 38.00 -13.54 3.47
N LEU A 41 37.36 -14.13 2.44
CA LEU A 41 36.13 -14.90 2.60
C LEU A 41 36.31 -16.13 3.48
N GLU A 42 37.41 -16.88 3.31
CA GLU A 42 37.75 -18.04 4.16
C GLU A 42 37.91 -17.64 5.64
N VAL A 43 38.49 -16.46 5.92
CA VAL A 43 38.62 -15.93 7.28
C VAL A 43 37.27 -15.48 7.83
N ILE A 44 36.43 -14.83 7.03
CA ILE A 44 35.06 -14.42 7.41
C ILE A 44 34.24 -15.65 7.82
N ASP A 45 34.26 -16.71 7.01
CA ASP A 45 33.52 -17.94 7.29
C ASP A 45 34.04 -18.64 8.56
N ARG A 46 35.36 -18.74 8.73
CA ARG A 46 35.98 -19.37 9.89
C ARG A 46 35.70 -18.64 11.20
N LEU A 47 35.64 -17.30 11.17
CA LEU A 47 35.37 -16.48 12.34
C LEU A 47 33.87 -16.24 12.59
N ASP A 48 32.98 -16.72 11.71
CA ASP A 48 31.53 -16.35 11.68
C ASP A 48 31.35 -14.83 11.75
N TYR A 49 32.21 -14.08 11.02
CA TYR A 49 32.12 -12.63 11.02
C TYR A 49 30.91 -12.16 10.22
N ARG A 50 30.05 -11.40 10.88
CA ARG A 50 28.91 -10.75 10.24
C ARG A 50 29.16 -9.24 10.15
N PRO A 51 29.14 -8.67 8.91
CA PRO A 51 29.32 -7.24 8.74
C PRO A 51 28.28 -6.43 9.51
N ASN A 52 28.75 -5.47 10.30
CA ASN A 52 27.86 -4.59 11.06
C ASN A 52 27.23 -3.56 10.10
N ALA A 53 25.91 -3.66 9.86
CA ALA A 53 25.16 -2.77 8.99
C ALA A 53 25.18 -1.30 9.51
N VAL A 54 25.20 -1.09 10.83
CA VAL A 54 25.26 0.25 11.42
C VAL A 54 26.60 0.92 11.12
N ALA A 55 27.71 0.20 11.32
CA ALA A 55 29.04 0.73 11.00
C ALA A 55 29.19 1.03 9.49
N ARG A 56 28.61 0.20 8.64
CA ARG A 56 28.58 0.41 7.18
C ARG A 56 27.75 1.64 6.82
N GLY A 57 26.57 1.80 7.42
CA GLY A 57 25.69 2.95 7.21
C GLY A 57 26.36 4.27 7.59
N LEU A 58 27.09 4.30 8.71
CA LEU A 58 27.88 5.46 9.13
C LEU A 58 28.95 5.86 8.11
N ALA A 59 29.64 4.87 7.54
CA ALA A 59 30.71 5.12 6.56
C ALA A 59 30.17 5.56 5.19
N SER A 60 29.03 4.98 4.75
CA SER A 60 28.43 5.24 3.42
C SER A 60 27.40 6.37 3.43
N LYS A 61 26.96 6.83 4.59
CA LYS A 61 25.79 7.71 4.79
C LYS A 61 24.50 7.15 4.16
N LYS A 62 24.42 5.82 3.99
CA LYS A 62 23.25 5.09 3.50
C LYS A 62 23.01 3.88 4.37
N THR A 63 21.79 3.74 4.86
CA THR A 63 21.39 2.58 5.69
C THR A 63 20.94 1.40 4.86
N THR A 64 20.71 1.58 3.57
CA THR A 64 20.07 0.61 2.67
C THR A 64 18.75 0.09 3.23
N THR A 65 17.99 1.00 3.83
CA THR A 65 16.72 0.68 4.49
C THR A 65 15.66 1.69 4.08
N VAL A 66 14.48 1.22 3.73
CA VAL A 66 13.29 2.01 3.43
C VAL A 66 12.25 1.77 4.51
N GLY A 67 11.64 2.84 5.01
CA GLY A 67 10.49 2.77 5.89
C GLY A 67 9.20 2.63 5.08
N VAL A 68 8.28 1.79 5.54
CA VAL A 68 6.95 1.63 4.95
C VAL A 68 5.93 1.84 6.06
N ILE A 69 5.16 2.93 5.97
CA ILE A 69 4.08 3.24 6.93
C ILE A 69 2.78 2.70 6.33
N ILE A 70 2.09 1.86 7.08
CA ILE A 70 0.91 1.12 6.64
C ILE A 70 -0.18 1.22 7.71
N PRO A 71 -1.44 1.47 7.35
CA PRO A 71 -2.53 1.51 8.33
C PRO A 71 -2.74 0.18 9.03
N ASP A 72 -2.87 -0.91 8.27
CA ASP A 72 -3.11 -2.25 8.81
C ASP A 72 -2.42 -3.32 7.94
N VAL A 73 -1.44 -4.00 8.51
CA VAL A 73 -0.71 -5.09 7.84
C VAL A 73 -1.57 -6.32 7.57
N THR A 74 -2.67 -6.50 8.29
CA THR A 74 -3.59 -7.63 8.13
C THR A 74 -4.56 -7.44 6.98
N ASN A 75 -4.85 -6.19 6.60
CA ASN A 75 -5.70 -5.90 5.45
C ASN A 75 -5.00 -6.28 4.13
N VAL A 76 -5.71 -7.04 3.30
CA VAL A 76 -5.17 -7.62 2.05
C VAL A 76 -4.79 -6.56 1.03
N TYR A 77 -5.46 -5.41 1.00
CA TYR A 77 -5.10 -4.29 0.14
C TYR A 77 -3.67 -3.82 0.44
N PHE A 78 -3.41 -3.43 1.68
CA PHE A 78 -2.12 -2.90 2.09
C PHE A 78 -1.00 -3.95 2.02
N SER A 79 -1.27 -5.20 2.42
CA SER A 79 -0.27 -6.26 2.35
C SER A 79 0.11 -6.63 0.91
N SER A 80 -0.81 -6.47 -0.05
CA SER A 80 -0.52 -6.67 -1.47
C SER A 80 0.40 -5.57 -2.03
N LEU A 81 0.19 -4.30 -1.65
CA LEU A 81 1.10 -3.21 -1.99
C LEU A 81 2.48 -3.44 -1.38
N ALA A 82 2.52 -3.80 -0.08
CA ALA A 82 3.76 -4.07 0.63
C ALA A 82 4.58 -5.19 -0.02
N ARG A 83 3.93 -6.20 -0.60
CA ARG A 83 4.60 -7.26 -1.36
C ARG A 83 5.32 -6.71 -2.59
N GLY A 84 4.70 -5.84 -3.36
CA GLY A 84 5.31 -5.19 -4.52
C GLY A 84 6.50 -4.30 -4.13
N ILE A 85 6.37 -3.59 -3.00
CA ILE A 85 7.46 -2.78 -2.43
C ILE A 85 8.66 -3.67 -2.06
N ASP A 86 8.43 -4.77 -1.34
CA ASP A 86 9.48 -5.67 -0.85
C ASP A 86 10.28 -6.32 -2.01
N ASP A 87 9.58 -6.82 -3.03
CA ASP A 87 10.23 -7.44 -4.18
C ASP A 87 11.15 -6.44 -4.92
N VAL A 88 10.69 -5.20 -5.13
CA VAL A 88 11.48 -4.17 -5.78
C VAL A 88 12.59 -3.65 -4.87
N ALA A 89 12.33 -3.47 -3.56
CA ALA A 89 13.36 -3.10 -2.59
C ALA A 89 14.51 -4.11 -2.60
N THR A 90 14.21 -5.40 -2.59
CA THR A 90 15.18 -6.50 -2.68
C THR A 90 16.02 -6.40 -3.96
N MET A 91 15.42 -6.12 -5.12
CA MET A 91 16.15 -5.93 -6.39
C MET A 91 17.19 -4.79 -6.30
N TYR A 92 16.83 -3.71 -5.61
CA TYR A 92 17.73 -2.56 -5.39
C TYR A 92 18.61 -2.71 -4.14
N LYS A 93 18.58 -3.89 -3.47
CA LYS A 93 19.36 -4.20 -2.26
C LYS A 93 18.99 -3.32 -1.06
N TYR A 94 17.76 -2.92 -0.96
CA TYR A 94 17.19 -2.28 0.22
C TYR A 94 16.45 -3.32 1.08
N ASN A 95 16.51 -3.12 2.40
CA ASN A 95 15.61 -3.78 3.35
C ASN A 95 14.41 -2.86 3.61
N ILE A 96 13.27 -3.42 3.98
CA ILE A 96 12.13 -2.63 4.44
C ILE A 96 11.97 -2.73 5.95
N ILE A 97 11.55 -1.64 6.58
CA ILE A 97 10.98 -1.61 7.93
C ILE A 97 9.52 -1.24 7.79
N LEU A 98 8.65 -2.21 8.05
CA LEU A 98 7.22 -2.00 8.03
C LEU A 98 6.76 -1.49 9.41
N ALA A 99 6.02 -0.38 9.42
CA ALA A 99 5.50 0.28 10.61
C ALA A 99 3.99 0.42 10.53
N ASN A 100 3.26 -0.25 11.41
CA ASN A 100 1.80 -0.23 11.45
C ASN A 100 1.30 1.00 12.22
N SER A 101 0.44 1.81 11.58
CA SER A 101 -0.06 3.08 12.14
C SER A 101 -1.48 2.99 12.73
N ASP A 102 -2.22 1.91 12.44
CA ASP A 102 -3.63 1.69 12.81
C ASP A 102 -4.56 2.80 12.26
N GLY A 103 -4.14 3.52 11.20
CA GLY A 103 -4.88 4.69 10.70
C GLY A 103 -5.01 5.82 11.72
N ASN A 104 -4.19 5.81 12.78
CA ASN A 104 -4.23 6.78 13.86
C ASN A 104 -3.21 7.90 13.63
N PRO A 105 -3.65 9.19 13.52
CA PRO A 105 -2.75 10.31 13.22
C PRO A 105 -1.59 10.49 14.20
N GLN A 106 -1.81 10.25 15.50
CA GLN A 106 -0.76 10.35 16.51
C GLN A 106 0.26 9.23 16.34
N LYS A 107 -0.20 8.03 16.03
CA LYS A 107 0.69 6.89 15.79
C LYS A 107 1.44 7.03 14.47
N GLU A 108 0.84 7.63 13.43
CA GLU A 108 1.53 7.97 12.18
C GLU A 108 2.74 8.87 12.43
N LEU A 109 2.57 9.94 13.20
CA LEU A 109 3.67 10.82 13.60
C LEU A 109 4.75 10.09 14.41
N LEU A 110 4.34 9.21 15.34
CA LEU A 110 5.27 8.42 16.15
C LEU A 110 6.11 7.47 15.28
N VAL A 111 5.48 6.73 14.37
CA VAL A 111 6.19 5.79 13.50
C VAL A 111 7.06 6.52 12.48
N LEU A 112 6.60 7.65 11.94
CA LEU A 112 7.42 8.52 11.08
C LEU A 112 8.68 8.97 11.79
N ASN A 113 8.56 9.54 12.98
CA ASN A 113 9.71 9.99 13.77
C ASN A 113 10.67 8.83 14.11
N THR A 114 10.13 7.65 14.38
CA THR A 114 10.92 6.44 14.63
C THR A 114 11.74 6.04 13.40
N LEU A 115 11.15 6.07 12.21
CA LEU A 115 11.85 5.76 10.96
C LEU A 115 12.92 6.81 10.63
N LEU A 116 12.61 8.09 10.82
CA LEU A 116 13.57 9.18 10.63
C LEU A 116 14.75 9.07 11.62
N ALA A 117 14.49 8.73 12.88
CA ALA A 117 15.54 8.48 13.88
C ALA A 117 16.42 7.26 13.54
N LYS A 118 15.86 6.27 12.86
CA LYS A 118 16.62 5.13 12.29
C LYS A 118 17.38 5.50 11.02
N GLN A 119 17.27 6.74 10.54
CA GLN A 119 17.93 7.24 9.33
C GLN A 119 17.63 6.38 8.09
N VAL A 120 16.37 5.99 7.90
CA VAL A 120 15.97 5.31 6.67
C VAL A 120 16.25 6.20 5.46
N ASP A 121 16.65 5.61 4.33
CA ASP A 121 17.04 6.34 3.13
C ASP A 121 15.84 6.92 2.37
N GLY A 122 14.65 6.35 2.57
CA GLY A 122 13.39 6.80 2.00
C GLY A 122 12.19 6.22 2.75
N ILE A 123 11.01 6.78 2.51
CA ILE A 123 9.75 6.34 3.14
C ILE A 123 8.67 6.18 2.08
N ILE A 124 7.92 5.09 2.16
CA ILE A 124 6.66 4.90 1.44
C ILE A 124 5.52 5.01 2.46
N TYR A 125 4.56 5.88 2.17
CA TYR A 125 3.39 6.11 3.01
C TYR A 125 2.14 5.58 2.31
N MET A 126 1.35 4.77 3.01
CA MET A 126 0.11 4.16 2.53
C MET A 126 -1.11 4.58 3.37
N GLY A 127 -1.05 5.74 4.02
CA GLY A 127 -2.17 6.24 4.83
C GLY A 127 -3.30 6.83 3.99
N ASN A 128 -4.48 6.89 4.58
CA ASN A 128 -5.69 7.35 3.89
C ASN A 128 -5.83 8.87 3.88
N ASN A 129 -5.23 9.56 4.85
CA ASN A 129 -5.30 11.01 4.99
C ASN A 129 -3.96 11.57 5.50
N ILE A 130 -3.56 12.72 5.02
CA ILE A 130 -2.33 13.40 5.43
C ILE A 130 -2.71 14.57 6.34
N SER A 131 -2.61 14.36 7.66
CA SER A 131 -2.88 15.42 8.64
C SER A 131 -1.96 16.63 8.43
N PRO A 132 -2.36 17.84 8.82
CA PRO A 132 -1.51 19.04 8.73
C PRO A 132 -0.16 18.87 9.43
N GLU A 133 -0.13 18.18 10.57
CA GLU A 133 1.08 17.88 11.33
C GLU A 133 1.99 16.93 10.57
N LEU A 134 1.43 15.85 9.99
CA LEU A 134 2.16 14.88 9.18
C LEU A 134 2.74 15.54 7.93
N ARG A 135 1.96 16.36 7.25
CA ARG A 135 2.40 17.16 6.09
C ARG A 135 3.56 18.10 6.45
N SER A 136 3.47 18.76 7.60
CA SER A 136 4.55 19.62 8.09
C SER A 136 5.85 18.84 8.34
N GLN A 137 5.74 17.61 8.86
CA GLN A 137 6.92 16.75 9.05
C GLN A 137 7.49 16.27 7.70
N PHE A 138 6.64 15.88 6.76
CA PHE A 138 7.05 15.48 5.42
C PHE A 138 7.82 16.61 4.72
N SER A 139 7.30 17.83 4.74
CA SER A 139 7.92 19.01 4.11
C SER A 139 9.28 19.39 4.72
N ARG A 140 9.49 19.13 6.02
CA ARG A 140 10.76 19.40 6.71
C ARG A 140 11.79 18.28 6.55
N SER A 141 11.33 17.09 6.17
CA SER A 141 12.20 15.93 6.02
C SER A 141 13.11 16.06 4.82
N LYS A 142 14.39 15.70 5.00
CA LYS A 142 15.32 15.50 3.88
C LYS A 142 15.22 14.10 3.28
N THR A 143 14.57 13.18 3.97
CA THR A 143 14.30 11.83 3.50
C THR A 143 13.16 11.88 2.48
N PRO A 144 13.35 11.40 1.26
CA PRO A 144 12.29 11.37 0.24
C PRO A 144 11.13 10.49 0.67
N ILE A 145 9.92 10.95 0.35
CA ILE A 145 8.66 10.29 0.73
C ILE A 145 7.80 10.14 -0.53
N VAL A 146 7.21 8.96 -0.71
CA VAL A 146 6.29 8.63 -1.81
C VAL A 146 5.00 8.05 -1.23
N LEU A 147 3.87 8.45 -1.80
CA LEU A 147 2.55 7.92 -1.47
C LEU A 147 2.24 6.70 -2.35
N ALA A 148 1.79 5.61 -1.76
CA ALA A 148 1.39 4.40 -2.48
C ALA A 148 -0.08 4.06 -2.22
N GLY A 149 -0.92 4.07 -3.25
CA GLY A 149 -2.36 3.89 -3.12
C GLY A 149 -3.05 5.02 -2.35
N SER A 150 -2.36 6.14 -2.18
CA SER A 150 -2.83 7.35 -1.50
C SER A 150 -2.68 8.54 -2.44
N ILE A 151 -3.45 9.57 -2.23
CA ILE A 151 -3.39 10.82 -3.01
C ILE A 151 -2.96 11.98 -2.12
N ASP A 152 -2.34 12.96 -2.74
CA ASP A 152 -2.03 14.24 -2.10
C ASP A 152 -2.92 15.34 -2.71
N ASP A 153 -3.88 15.82 -1.93
CA ASP A 153 -4.82 16.88 -2.30
C ASP A 153 -4.12 18.19 -2.76
N LYS A 154 -2.87 18.37 -2.36
CA LYS A 154 -2.06 19.55 -2.72
C LYS A 154 -1.05 19.29 -3.83
N GLU A 155 -0.94 18.07 -4.32
CA GLU A 155 0.00 17.69 -5.36
C GLU A 155 1.47 18.08 -5.06
N GLU A 156 1.85 18.09 -3.78
CA GLU A 156 3.21 18.42 -3.35
C GLU A 156 4.14 17.22 -3.36
N MET A 157 3.59 16.01 -3.12
CA MET A 157 4.34 14.76 -2.97
C MET A 157 4.18 13.84 -4.17
N GLY A 158 5.18 13.00 -4.39
CA GLY A 158 5.09 11.91 -5.36
C GLY A 158 4.08 10.87 -4.95
N SER A 159 3.17 10.48 -5.86
CA SER A 159 2.12 9.48 -5.59
C SER A 159 1.96 8.49 -6.72
N VAL A 160 1.55 7.26 -6.37
CA VAL A 160 1.22 6.18 -7.32
C VAL A 160 -0.14 5.61 -6.94
N HIS A 161 -1.13 5.74 -7.80
CA HIS A 161 -2.50 5.31 -7.58
C HIS A 161 -3.24 5.04 -8.90
N ILE A 162 -4.52 4.71 -8.86
CA ILE A 162 -5.42 4.62 -10.02
C ILE A 162 -6.32 5.85 -10.08
N ASN A 163 -7.05 6.01 -11.19
CA ASN A 163 -8.13 6.99 -11.28
C ASN A 163 -9.39 6.46 -10.58
N TYR A 164 -9.56 6.81 -9.30
CA TYR A 164 -10.68 6.33 -8.49
C TYR A 164 -12.02 6.88 -8.97
N VAL A 165 -12.07 8.11 -9.50
CA VAL A 165 -13.30 8.71 -10.06
C VAL A 165 -13.81 7.88 -11.21
N ALA A 166 -12.96 7.64 -12.22
CA ALA A 166 -13.32 6.88 -13.41
C ALA A 166 -13.66 5.42 -13.08
N ALA A 167 -12.93 4.81 -12.16
CA ALA A 167 -13.16 3.42 -11.76
C ALA A 167 -14.54 3.23 -11.11
N VAL A 168 -14.97 4.15 -10.24
CA VAL A 168 -16.30 4.10 -9.65
C VAL A 168 -17.40 4.44 -10.65
N GLU A 169 -17.16 5.41 -11.55
CA GLU A 169 -18.11 5.71 -12.63
C GLU A 169 -18.40 4.46 -13.45
N GLU A 170 -17.37 3.69 -13.84
CA GLU A 170 -17.52 2.45 -14.62
C GLU A 170 -18.30 1.38 -13.85
N ALA A 171 -17.92 1.12 -12.59
CA ALA A 171 -18.55 0.10 -11.76
C ALA A 171 -20.05 0.39 -11.51
N VAL A 172 -20.37 1.64 -11.15
CA VAL A 172 -21.76 2.02 -10.89
C VAL A 172 -22.57 2.09 -12.18
N ALA A 173 -21.96 2.53 -13.31
CA ALA A 173 -22.63 2.49 -14.62
C ALA A 173 -23.03 1.06 -15.00
N ASP A 174 -22.21 0.04 -14.71
CA ASP A 174 -22.55 -1.35 -14.96
C ASP A 174 -23.81 -1.77 -14.18
N LEU A 175 -23.90 -1.42 -12.89
CA LEU A 175 -25.10 -1.68 -12.08
C LEU A 175 -26.35 -0.96 -12.62
N LEU A 176 -26.21 0.30 -13.03
CA LEU A 176 -27.32 1.07 -13.61
C LEU A 176 -27.81 0.46 -14.93
N ASN A 177 -26.89 -0.02 -15.78
CA ASN A 177 -27.19 -0.68 -17.05
C ASN A 177 -27.99 -1.98 -16.87
N HIS A 178 -27.91 -2.63 -15.72
CA HIS A 178 -28.73 -3.79 -15.35
C HIS A 178 -30.14 -3.39 -14.84
N GLY A 179 -30.47 -2.10 -14.85
CA GLY A 179 -31.78 -1.57 -14.43
C GLY A 179 -31.88 -1.21 -12.96
N ASN A 180 -30.79 -1.26 -12.21
CA ASN A 180 -30.78 -0.81 -10.83
C ASN A 180 -30.91 0.73 -10.78
N GLN A 181 -31.97 1.24 -10.13
CA GLN A 181 -32.18 2.67 -9.96
C GLN A 181 -31.72 3.19 -8.61
N ARG A 182 -31.62 2.30 -7.61
CA ARG A 182 -31.21 2.61 -6.24
C ARG A 182 -29.95 1.81 -5.91
N VAL A 183 -28.80 2.40 -6.21
CA VAL A 183 -27.48 1.81 -5.96
C VAL A 183 -26.90 2.41 -4.69
N ALA A 184 -26.64 1.61 -3.67
CA ALA A 184 -25.95 2.06 -2.47
C ALA A 184 -24.46 2.32 -2.75
N PHE A 185 -23.92 3.40 -2.17
CA PHE A 185 -22.51 3.68 -2.10
C PHE A 185 -22.03 3.40 -0.68
N ILE A 186 -21.16 2.40 -0.51
CA ILE A 186 -20.68 1.95 0.80
C ILE A 186 -19.16 2.10 0.83
N SER A 187 -18.65 2.90 1.76
CA SER A 187 -17.22 3.22 1.82
C SER A 187 -16.73 3.45 3.26
N GLY A 188 -15.42 3.58 3.42
CA GLY A 188 -14.81 4.10 4.63
C GLY A 188 -15.10 5.58 4.84
N PRO A 189 -14.44 6.21 5.84
CA PRO A 189 -14.69 7.59 6.21
C PRO A 189 -14.66 8.55 5.01
N LEU A 190 -15.72 9.33 4.82
CA LEU A 190 -15.82 10.30 3.73
C LEU A 190 -14.91 11.52 3.94
N SER A 191 -14.32 11.66 5.12
CA SER A 191 -13.26 12.62 5.39
C SER A 191 -11.92 12.27 4.75
N GLU A 192 -11.77 11.03 4.25
CA GLU A 192 -10.59 10.59 3.52
C GLU A 192 -10.72 10.96 2.04
N PRO A 193 -9.69 11.60 1.43
CA PRO A 193 -9.77 12.14 0.06
C PRO A 193 -10.24 11.09 -0.98
N ILE A 194 -9.68 9.89 -0.96
CA ILE A 194 -10.08 8.83 -1.92
C ILE A 194 -11.56 8.50 -1.78
N ASN A 195 -12.10 8.44 -0.58
CA ASN A 195 -13.49 8.06 -0.33
C ASN A 195 -14.47 9.20 -0.62
N GLY A 196 -14.25 10.37 0.00
CA GLY A 196 -15.18 11.49 -0.05
C GLY A 196 -15.03 12.38 -1.29
N GLU A 197 -13.80 12.57 -1.78
CA GLU A 197 -13.57 13.42 -2.94
C GLU A 197 -13.62 12.62 -4.24
N ASP A 198 -12.85 11.53 -4.37
CA ASP A 198 -12.76 10.80 -5.63
C ASP A 198 -13.91 9.80 -5.83
N ARG A 199 -14.04 8.80 -4.95
CA ARG A 199 -15.01 7.72 -5.13
C ARG A 199 -16.45 8.24 -5.10
N LEU A 200 -16.78 9.07 -4.10
CA LEU A 200 -18.12 9.68 -3.99
C LEU A 200 -18.41 10.62 -5.16
N LYS A 201 -17.40 11.33 -5.67
CA LYS A 201 -17.52 12.15 -6.88
C LYS A 201 -17.85 11.29 -8.11
N GLY A 202 -17.13 10.18 -8.29
CA GLY A 202 -17.41 9.23 -9.38
C GLY A 202 -18.85 8.69 -9.31
N TYR A 203 -19.30 8.31 -8.11
CA TYR A 203 -20.67 7.88 -7.87
C TYR A 203 -21.69 8.98 -8.25
N LYS A 204 -21.52 10.20 -7.78
CA LYS A 204 -22.41 11.33 -8.11
C LYS A 204 -22.42 11.67 -9.61
N ASN A 205 -21.25 11.63 -10.24
CA ASN A 205 -21.12 11.92 -11.66
C ASN A 205 -21.93 10.93 -12.53
N VAL A 206 -21.84 9.63 -12.23
CA VAL A 206 -22.54 8.63 -13.02
C VAL A 206 -24.05 8.66 -12.79
N LEU A 207 -24.52 8.97 -11.59
CA LEU A 207 -25.94 9.20 -11.33
C LEU A 207 -26.46 10.37 -12.17
N ALA A 208 -25.77 11.51 -12.12
CA ALA A 208 -26.14 12.70 -12.90
C ALA A 208 -26.14 12.43 -14.42
N LYS A 209 -25.15 11.68 -14.94
CA LYS A 209 -25.09 11.28 -16.36
C LYS A 209 -26.31 10.42 -16.78
N ASN A 210 -26.91 9.68 -15.84
CA ASN A 210 -28.06 8.82 -16.07
C ASN A 210 -29.40 9.48 -15.67
N GLY A 211 -29.39 10.75 -15.28
CA GLY A 211 -30.60 11.49 -14.88
C GLY A 211 -31.20 11.03 -13.56
N ILE A 212 -30.38 10.43 -12.68
CA ILE A 212 -30.78 9.96 -11.35
C ILE A 212 -30.33 10.98 -10.33
N ASP A 213 -31.26 11.44 -9.48
CA ASP A 213 -30.95 12.36 -8.39
C ASP A 213 -30.11 11.69 -7.30
N PHE A 214 -29.15 12.41 -6.76
CA PHE A 214 -28.32 11.96 -5.66
C PHE A 214 -29.17 11.86 -4.37
N ASP A 215 -29.24 10.67 -3.80
CA ASP A 215 -29.92 10.38 -2.55
C ASP A 215 -28.89 10.11 -1.44
N PRO A 216 -28.74 11.00 -0.43
CA PRO A 216 -27.79 10.78 0.65
C PRO A 216 -28.13 9.59 1.55
N GLU A 217 -29.39 9.09 1.55
CA GLU A 217 -29.77 7.89 2.30
C GLU A 217 -29.18 6.59 1.71
N LEU A 218 -28.67 6.66 0.48
CA LEU A 218 -27.95 5.56 -0.17
C LEU A 218 -26.42 5.61 0.05
N VAL A 219 -25.92 6.57 0.83
CA VAL A 219 -24.49 6.72 1.15
C VAL A 219 -24.25 6.19 2.56
N PHE A 220 -23.46 5.13 2.66
CA PHE A 220 -23.13 4.49 3.93
C PHE A 220 -21.63 4.65 4.22
N GLU A 221 -21.33 5.28 5.35
CA GLU A 221 -19.97 5.44 5.88
C GLU A 221 -19.76 4.48 7.04
N THR A 222 -18.70 3.65 6.96
CA THR A 222 -18.40 2.65 7.99
C THR A 222 -16.90 2.32 7.99
N ASP A 223 -16.44 1.40 8.85
CA ASP A 223 -15.11 0.86 8.74
C ASP A 223 -15.03 -0.23 7.65
N TYR A 224 -13.80 -0.61 7.26
CA TYR A 224 -13.57 -1.61 6.22
C TYR A 224 -13.54 -3.05 6.75
N SER A 225 -14.27 -3.35 7.84
CA SER A 225 -14.34 -4.70 8.39
C SER A 225 -15.49 -5.52 7.79
N TYR A 226 -15.27 -6.83 7.73
CA TYR A 226 -16.31 -7.81 7.40
C TYR A 226 -17.57 -7.64 8.28
N ARG A 227 -17.36 -7.46 9.59
CA ARG A 227 -18.47 -7.31 10.56
C ARG A 227 -19.30 -6.06 10.31
N ALA A 228 -18.67 -4.96 9.92
CA ALA A 228 -19.40 -3.74 9.58
C ALA A 228 -20.34 -3.98 8.38
N GLY A 229 -19.88 -4.74 7.39
CA GLY A 229 -20.71 -5.14 6.24
C GLY A 229 -21.93 -5.96 6.61
N GLU A 230 -21.76 -6.96 7.48
CA GLU A 230 -22.91 -7.77 7.97
C GLU A 230 -23.94 -6.91 8.71
N ILE A 231 -23.47 -6.05 9.63
CA ILE A 231 -24.33 -5.19 10.44
C ILE A 231 -25.07 -4.15 9.58
N LEU A 232 -24.48 -3.73 8.47
CA LEU A 232 -25.05 -2.70 7.60
C LEU A 232 -26.26 -3.18 6.78
N TRP A 233 -26.39 -4.49 6.55
CA TRP A 233 -27.40 -5.05 5.66
C TRP A 233 -28.83 -4.57 5.92
N PRO A 234 -29.37 -4.55 7.16
CA PRO A 234 -30.72 -4.02 7.42
C PRO A 234 -30.92 -2.58 7.00
N ALA A 235 -29.89 -1.73 7.12
CA ALA A 235 -29.96 -0.32 6.71
C ALA A 235 -30.00 -0.20 5.17
N ILE A 236 -29.22 -1.03 4.45
CA ILE A 236 -29.24 -1.09 2.98
C ILE A 236 -30.64 -1.46 2.48
N VAL A 237 -31.26 -2.45 3.09
CA VAL A 237 -32.64 -2.87 2.77
C VAL A 237 -33.63 -1.74 3.06
N SER A 238 -33.51 -1.08 4.23
CA SER A 238 -34.42 0.01 4.62
C SER A 238 -34.32 1.21 3.67
N ALA A 239 -33.14 1.46 3.10
CA ALA A 239 -32.93 2.48 2.07
C ALA A 239 -33.49 2.06 0.70
N GLY A 240 -33.98 0.83 0.55
CA GLY A 240 -34.52 0.29 -0.71
C GLY A 240 -33.48 0.12 -1.82
N ALA A 241 -32.22 -0.10 -1.47
CA ALA A 241 -31.16 -0.33 -2.45
C ALA A 241 -31.34 -1.71 -3.12
N THR A 242 -31.19 -1.77 -4.44
CA THR A 242 -31.23 -3.01 -5.24
C THR A 242 -29.84 -3.45 -5.69
N ALA A 243 -28.83 -2.60 -5.49
CA ALA A 243 -27.44 -2.91 -5.75
C ALA A 243 -26.54 -2.06 -4.86
N ALA A 244 -25.27 -2.44 -4.74
CA ALA A 244 -24.25 -1.67 -4.04
C ALA A 244 -22.90 -1.66 -4.75
N PHE A 245 -22.25 -0.49 -4.74
CA PHE A 245 -20.82 -0.37 -4.86
C PHE A 245 -20.20 -0.32 -3.46
N VAL A 246 -19.19 -1.16 -3.21
CA VAL A 246 -18.53 -1.27 -1.91
C VAL A 246 -17.03 -1.00 -2.05
N GLY A 247 -16.52 -0.05 -1.30
CA GLY A 247 -15.16 0.47 -1.43
C GLY A 247 -14.02 -0.46 -0.97
N ASP A 248 -14.35 -1.63 -0.40
CA ASP A 248 -13.35 -2.62 0.05
C ASP A 248 -13.92 -4.05 -0.03
N ASP A 249 -13.05 -5.03 -0.30
CA ASP A 249 -13.44 -6.42 -0.54
C ASP A 249 -13.87 -7.15 0.73
N GLU A 250 -13.28 -6.85 1.88
CA GLU A 250 -13.65 -7.45 3.15
C GLU A 250 -15.02 -6.94 3.62
N LEU A 251 -15.23 -5.64 3.53
CA LEU A 251 -16.51 -5.01 3.77
C LEU A 251 -17.60 -5.56 2.83
N ALA A 252 -17.26 -5.73 1.55
CA ALA A 252 -18.15 -6.30 0.54
C ALA A 252 -18.56 -7.75 0.84
N ALA A 253 -17.61 -8.55 1.33
CA ALA A 253 -17.90 -9.92 1.76
C ALA A 253 -18.92 -9.94 2.93
N GLY A 254 -18.81 -8.98 3.86
CA GLY A 254 -19.78 -8.81 4.94
C GLY A 254 -21.17 -8.45 4.42
N VAL A 255 -21.27 -7.48 3.50
CA VAL A 255 -22.56 -7.10 2.87
C VAL A 255 -23.18 -8.28 2.11
N LEU A 256 -22.36 -9.02 1.34
CA LEU A 256 -22.80 -10.20 0.60
C LEU A 256 -23.35 -11.27 1.52
N ASN A 257 -22.66 -11.60 2.59
CA ASN A 257 -23.11 -12.60 3.54
C ASN A 257 -24.36 -12.13 4.30
N GLY A 258 -24.44 -10.85 4.69
CA GLY A 258 -25.64 -10.26 5.29
C GLY A 258 -26.89 -10.39 4.38
N ALA A 259 -26.71 -10.18 3.07
CA ALA A 259 -27.78 -10.39 2.08
C ALA A 259 -28.20 -11.87 2.00
N GLN A 260 -27.22 -12.77 1.90
CA GLN A 260 -27.47 -14.22 1.78
C GLN A 260 -28.11 -14.81 3.05
N ASP A 261 -27.68 -14.39 4.22
CA ASP A 261 -28.26 -14.81 5.52
C ASP A 261 -29.70 -14.33 5.67
N ALA A 262 -30.06 -13.20 5.06
CA ALA A 262 -31.42 -12.72 4.96
C ALA A 262 -32.26 -13.44 3.86
N GLY A 263 -31.66 -14.40 3.14
CA GLY A 263 -32.33 -15.17 2.10
C GLY A 263 -32.42 -14.45 0.75
N VAL A 264 -31.74 -13.32 0.57
CA VAL A 264 -31.73 -12.54 -0.69
C VAL A 264 -30.88 -13.22 -1.74
N LYS A 265 -31.41 -13.35 -2.94
CA LYS A 265 -30.72 -13.95 -4.07
C LYS A 265 -29.81 -12.91 -4.74
N VAL A 266 -28.53 -13.19 -4.77
CA VAL A 266 -27.52 -12.41 -5.47
C VAL A 266 -27.10 -13.22 -6.71
N PRO A 267 -27.15 -12.68 -7.95
CA PRO A 267 -27.41 -11.28 -8.30
C PRO A 267 -28.86 -10.94 -8.61
N GLU A 268 -29.83 -11.88 -8.52
CA GLU A 268 -31.19 -11.72 -9.07
C GLU A 268 -31.97 -10.58 -8.36
N GLU A 269 -31.86 -10.48 -7.04
CA GLU A 269 -32.60 -9.52 -6.21
C GLU A 269 -31.72 -8.38 -5.70
N PHE A 270 -30.40 -8.62 -5.60
CA PHE A 270 -29.42 -7.62 -5.18
C PHE A 270 -28.09 -7.84 -5.92
N GLU A 271 -27.51 -6.79 -6.46
CA GLU A 271 -26.21 -6.85 -7.12
C GLU A 271 -25.13 -6.14 -6.31
N LEU A 272 -23.87 -6.63 -6.39
CA LEU A 272 -22.76 -6.07 -5.64
C LEU A 272 -21.50 -6.01 -6.48
N ILE A 273 -20.83 -4.85 -6.46
CA ILE A 273 -19.48 -4.64 -7.02
C ILE A 273 -18.57 -4.13 -5.92
N THR A 274 -17.36 -4.68 -5.82
CA THR A 274 -16.32 -4.22 -4.90
C THR A 274 -15.13 -3.57 -5.63
N SER A 275 -14.05 -3.19 -4.92
CA SER A 275 -13.11 -2.18 -5.39
C SER A 275 -11.66 -2.60 -5.51
N ASN A 276 -11.22 -3.76 -5.03
CA ASN A 276 -9.78 -4.05 -4.96
C ASN A 276 -9.34 -5.28 -5.77
N ASN A 277 -10.26 -6.20 -6.04
CA ASN A 277 -9.99 -7.50 -6.63
C ASN A 277 -8.88 -8.28 -5.88
N SER A 278 -8.91 -8.21 -4.55
CA SER A 278 -8.04 -9.05 -3.73
C SER A 278 -8.50 -10.51 -3.76
N LYS A 279 -7.71 -11.41 -3.18
CA LYS A 279 -8.07 -12.83 -3.06
C LYS A 279 -9.43 -13.08 -2.38
N ILE A 280 -9.93 -12.12 -1.59
CA ILE A 280 -11.24 -12.23 -0.93
C ILE A 280 -12.34 -12.38 -1.96
N THR A 281 -12.28 -11.66 -3.09
CA THR A 281 -13.30 -11.71 -4.15
C THR A 281 -13.47 -13.09 -4.77
N GLU A 282 -12.48 -13.96 -4.65
CA GLU A 282 -12.49 -15.30 -5.22
C GLU A 282 -12.70 -16.42 -4.19
N ILE A 283 -12.34 -16.19 -2.90
CA ILE A 283 -12.50 -17.20 -1.85
C ILE A 283 -13.91 -17.25 -1.27
N VAL A 284 -14.67 -16.17 -1.36
CA VAL A 284 -16.10 -16.18 -1.02
C VAL A 284 -16.86 -17.11 -1.95
N ARG A 285 -17.92 -17.75 -1.46
CA ARG A 285 -18.65 -18.77 -2.24
C ARG A 285 -19.19 -18.21 -3.53
N GLN A 286 -19.81 -17.05 -3.48
CA GLN A 286 -20.26 -16.32 -4.65
C GLN A 286 -19.19 -15.27 -4.98
N LYS A 287 -18.39 -15.56 -6.01
CA LYS A 287 -17.28 -14.69 -6.42
C LYS A 287 -17.78 -13.29 -6.76
N MET A 288 -17.11 -12.28 -6.19
CA MET A 288 -17.53 -10.88 -6.32
C MET A 288 -16.99 -10.22 -7.58
N SER A 289 -17.87 -9.53 -8.31
CA SER A 289 -17.51 -8.57 -9.35
C SER A 289 -16.75 -7.40 -8.74
N SER A 290 -15.71 -6.93 -9.40
CA SER A 290 -14.78 -5.96 -8.79
C SER A 290 -14.12 -5.06 -9.81
N ILE A 291 -13.84 -3.81 -9.40
CA ILE A 291 -12.75 -3.02 -9.98
C ILE A 291 -11.44 -3.77 -9.71
N THR A 292 -10.59 -3.90 -10.70
CA THR A 292 -9.29 -4.55 -10.54
C THR A 292 -8.21 -3.49 -10.42
N GLN A 293 -7.76 -3.23 -9.19
CA GLN A 293 -6.61 -2.39 -8.94
C GLN A 293 -5.32 -3.19 -9.08
N PRO A 294 -4.27 -2.65 -9.72
CA PRO A 294 -2.98 -3.33 -9.83
C PRO A 294 -2.18 -3.17 -8.52
N LEU A 295 -2.68 -3.77 -7.42
CA LEU A 295 -2.17 -3.54 -6.06
C LEU A 295 -0.65 -3.80 -5.94
N TYR A 296 -0.19 -4.92 -6.49
CA TYR A 296 1.24 -5.24 -6.52
C TYR A 296 2.04 -4.17 -7.27
N ASP A 297 1.55 -3.73 -8.45
CA ASP A 297 2.25 -2.75 -9.28
C ASP A 297 2.25 -1.37 -8.63
N ILE A 298 1.18 -0.98 -7.93
CA ILE A 298 1.17 0.28 -7.14
C ILE A 298 2.36 0.28 -6.17
N GLY A 299 2.55 -0.80 -5.41
CA GLY A 299 3.68 -0.95 -4.51
C GLY A 299 5.03 -0.96 -5.23
N ALA A 300 5.16 -1.76 -6.27
CA ALA A 300 6.39 -1.93 -7.05
C ALA A 300 6.83 -0.61 -7.73
N VAL A 301 5.89 0.12 -8.32
CA VAL A 301 6.15 1.41 -8.97
C VAL A 301 6.49 2.47 -7.94
N SER A 302 5.81 2.49 -6.77
CA SER A 302 6.14 3.40 -5.67
C SER A 302 7.58 3.20 -5.18
N MET A 303 8.04 1.96 -5.05
CA MET A 303 9.43 1.70 -4.66
C MET A 303 10.44 2.12 -5.73
N ARG A 304 10.13 1.90 -7.02
CA ARG A 304 10.96 2.40 -8.13
C ARG A 304 11.01 3.93 -8.13
N TYR A 305 9.87 4.58 -7.95
CA TYR A 305 9.76 6.03 -7.87
C TYR A 305 10.62 6.57 -6.70
N LEU A 306 10.48 5.98 -5.50
CA LEU A 306 11.28 6.33 -4.35
C LEU A 306 12.78 6.13 -4.60
N THR A 307 13.17 5.04 -5.28
CA THR A 307 14.58 4.76 -5.61
C THR A 307 15.17 5.84 -6.50
N LYS A 308 14.43 6.33 -7.49
CA LYS A 308 14.85 7.47 -8.33
C LYS A 308 15.05 8.72 -7.50
N MET A 309 14.12 9.05 -6.60
CA MET A 309 14.24 10.20 -5.69
C MET A 309 15.48 10.08 -4.78
N MET A 310 15.73 8.89 -4.19
CA MET A 310 16.93 8.64 -3.37
C MET A 310 18.24 8.78 -4.16
N ASN A 311 18.21 8.50 -5.44
CA ASN A 311 19.34 8.71 -6.36
C ASN A 311 19.43 10.13 -6.92
N LYS A 312 18.49 11.01 -6.57
CA LYS A 312 18.38 12.39 -7.09
C LYS A 312 18.23 12.45 -8.61
N GLU A 313 17.56 11.47 -9.19
CA GLU A 313 17.18 11.47 -10.59
C GLU A 313 16.07 12.52 -10.81
N GLU A 314 16.04 13.13 -11.99
CA GLU A 314 14.99 14.08 -12.35
C GLU A 314 13.65 13.36 -12.51
N MET A 315 12.62 13.88 -11.83
CA MET A 315 11.28 13.33 -11.88
C MET A 315 10.43 14.17 -12.84
N THR A 316 9.96 13.56 -13.90
CA THR A 316 9.13 14.23 -14.93
C THR A 316 7.70 14.45 -14.47
N GLU A 317 7.18 13.55 -13.63
CA GLU A 317 5.82 13.57 -13.14
C GLU A 317 5.79 13.32 -11.62
N LYS A 318 4.95 14.05 -10.90
CA LYS A 318 4.73 13.82 -9.46
C LYS A 318 3.74 12.69 -9.22
N THR A 319 2.73 12.58 -10.07
CA THR A 319 1.70 11.54 -9.98
C THR A 319 1.87 10.51 -11.07
N VAL A 320 1.89 9.24 -10.67
CA VAL A 320 1.87 8.09 -11.60
C VAL A 320 0.51 7.40 -11.45
N GLU A 321 -0.36 7.63 -12.43
CA GLU A 321 -1.65 6.95 -12.51
C GLU A 321 -1.48 5.63 -13.26
N LEU A 322 -1.80 4.51 -12.58
CA LEU A 322 -1.76 3.18 -13.17
C LEU A 322 -3.12 2.79 -13.74
N PRO A 323 -3.14 1.99 -14.81
CA PRO A 323 -4.40 1.50 -15.36
C PRO A 323 -5.10 0.57 -14.36
N TYR A 324 -6.41 0.72 -14.24
CA TYR A 324 -7.29 -0.23 -13.56
C TYR A 324 -8.08 -1.05 -14.59
N GLY A 325 -8.79 -2.05 -14.13
CA GLY A 325 -9.74 -2.82 -14.94
C GLY A 325 -11.02 -3.11 -14.19
N PHE A 326 -11.91 -3.86 -14.82
CA PHE A 326 -13.15 -4.32 -14.23
C PHE A 326 -13.36 -5.79 -14.56
N ILE A 327 -13.77 -6.59 -13.57
CA ILE A 327 -14.04 -8.02 -13.75
C ILE A 327 -15.44 -8.37 -13.26
N LYS A 328 -16.27 -8.88 -14.16
CA LYS A 328 -17.58 -9.45 -13.83
C LYS A 328 -17.45 -10.85 -13.29
N ARG A 329 -18.20 -11.11 -12.23
CA ARG A 329 -18.33 -12.42 -11.61
C ARG A 329 -19.80 -12.68 -11.19
N SER A 330 -20.00 -13.53 -10.19
CA SER A 330 -21.32 -14.05 -9.84
C SER A 330 -22.20 -13.07 -9.04
N THR A 331 -21.72 -11.93 -8.60
CA THR A 331 -22.49 -10.94 -7.85
C THR A 331 -23.14 -9.86 -8.71
N THR A 332 -22.99 -9.91 -10.03
CA THR A 332 -23.68 -9.06 -10.99
C THR A 332 -24.26 -9.90 -12.14
N LYS A 333 -25.31 -9.37 -12.79
CA LYS A 333 -25.96 -9.98 -13.98
C LYS A 333 -25.10 -9.92 -15.23
#